data_4eff59c96278459a1ffa7baa2cf7a4c8
#
_entry.id   4eff59c96278459a1ffa7baa2cf7a4c8
#
_cell.length_a   1.000
_cell.length_b   1.000
_cell.length_c   1.000
_cell.angle_alpha   90.00
_cell.angle_beta   90.00
_cell.angle_gamma   90.00
#
_symmetry.space_group_name_H-M   'P 1'
#
loop_
_entity.id
_entity.type
_entity.pdbx_description
1 polymer ?
#
loop_
_entity_poly.entity_id
_entity_poly.type
_entity_poly.pdbx_seq_one_letter_code
_entity_poly.pdbx_strand_id
1 'polypeptide(L)'
;TLNLFDVSGLAHFELYRALGLAGNPNGLATTQTALLADLKKQLDKAVAQAGTDPFGFGFPWAMFDTTSHGGGLVVMASEYDNLTGTTTFQAFAHRWLANILGTNAWGTSLIVGDGNVFPDCMQHQVTNLVGSLNGSPPILKGAAVEGPNSFAAKGLVTNMVTCPPNGIDVFAQFNGNRAVYQDNVQSFSTVEPAIDLTASSPLAFAWTIAGAPAGVP
;
A
#
# COMPACT_ATOMS: atom_id res chain seq x y z
N THR A 1 -11.49 5.25 -3.08
CA THR A 1 -10.13 4.79 -2.78
C THR A 1 -10.12 3.37 -2.23
N LEU A 2 -8.95 2.78 -2.10
CA LEU A 2 -8.75 1.51 -1.42
C LEU A 2 -7.52 1.66 -0.52
N ASN A 3 -7.74 1.55 0.79
CA ASN A 3 -6.70 1.68 1.81
C ASN A 3 -7.22 1.13 3.15
N LEU A 4 -6.49 1.38 4.25
CA LEU A 4 -6.84 1.00 5.60
C LEU A 4 -8.28 1.42 6.01
N PHE A 5 -8.72 2.61 5.58
CA PHE A 5 -9.98 3.22 6.04
C PHE A 5 -11.11 3.19 5.01
N ASP A 6 -10.81 2.90 3.75
CA ASP A 6 -11.76 3.05 2.65
C ASP A 6 -11.65 1.89 1.64
N VAL A 7 -12.70 1.13 1.53
CA VAL A 7 -12.82 -0.01 0.59
C VAL A 7 -13.71 0.32 -0.61
N SER A 8 -14.00 1.58 -0.85
CA SER A 8 -14.89 1.99 -1.96
C SER A 8 -14.34 1.61 -3.33
N GLY A 9 -13.02 1.49 -3.49
CA GLY A 9 -12.41 0.98 -4.72
C GLY A 9 -12.94 -0.41 -5.08
N LEU A 10 -12.88 -1.36 -4.16
CA LEU A 10 -13.45 -2.70 -4.35
C LEU A 10 -14.95 -2.67 -4.58
N ALA A 11 -15.68 -1.82 -3.83
CA ALA A 11 -17.12 -1.70 -3.98
C ALA A 11 -17.52 -1.22 -5.39
N HIS A 12 -16.76 -0.31 -6.01
CA HIS A 12 -16.99 0.13 -7.39
C HIS A 12 -16.85 -1.02 -8.39
N PHE A 13 -15.80 -1.81 -8.24
CA PHE A 13 -15.55 -2.96 -9.10
C PHE A 13 -16.66 -4.01 -8.99
N GLU A 14 -16.99 -4.43 -7.78
CA GLU A 14 -18.03 -5.43 -7.56
C GLU A 14 -19.42 -4.94 -7.95
N LEU A 15 -19.75 -3.68 -7.68
CA LEU A 15 -21.03 -3.11 -8.10
C LEU A 15 -21.12 -2.99 -9.64
N TYR A 16 -20.02 -2.65 -10.31
CA TYR A 16 -19.97 -2.64 -11.78
C TYR A 16 -20.34 -4.02 -12.34
N ARG A 17 -19.73 -5.07 -11.81
CA ARG A 17 -19.99 -6.47 -12.21
C ARG A 17 -21.44 -6.88 -11.92
N ALA A 18 -21.93 -6.56 -10.73
CA ALA A 18 -23.29 -6.87 -10.32
C ALA A 18 -24.34 -6.19 -11.22
N LEU A 19 -24.12 -4.93 -11.60
CA LEU A 19 -25.00 -4.21 -12.52
C LEU A 19 -25.04 -4.87 -13.91
N GLY A 20 -23.89 -5.29 -14.45
CA GLY A 20 -23.82 -6.02 -15.71
C GLY A 20 -24.57 -7.34 -15.66
N LEU A 21 -24.36 -8.14 -14.62
CA LEU A 21 -25.05 -9.42 -14.42
C LEU A 21 -26.57 -9.24 -14.26
N ALA A 22 -27.01 -8.14 -13.67
CA ALA A 22 -28.44 -7.80 -13.54
C ALA A 22 -29.06 -7.19 -14.80
N GLY A 23 -28.31 -7.04 -15.90
CA GLY A 23 -28.79 -6.45 -17.14
C GLY A 23 -28.96 -4.93 -17.07
N ASN A 24 -28.23 -4.25 -16.21
CA ASN A 24 -28.26 -2.77 -16.06
C ASN A 24 -29.68 -2.21 -15.86
N PRO A 25 -30.39 -2.59 -14.81
CA PRO A 25 -31.76 -2.17 -14.61
C PRO A 25 -31.91 -0.64 -14.50
N ASN A 26 -32.98 -0.10 -15.09
CA ASN A 26 -33.27 1.32 -15.04
C ASN A 26 -33.67 1.79 -13.63
N GLY A 27 -33.47 3.08 -13.35
CA GLY A 27 -33.94 3.72 -12.11
C GLY A 27 -33.02 3.53 -10.90
N LEU A 28 -31.85 2.97 -11.08
CA LEU A 28 -30.83 2.90 -10.03
C LEU A 28 -30.09 4.24 -9.85
N ALA A 29 -29.57 4.48 -8.66
CA ALA A 29 -28.82 5.69 -8.31
C ALA A 29 -27.46 5.79 -9.03
N THR A 30 -26.95 4.68 -9.58
CA THR A 30 -25.68 4.64 -10.30
C THR A 30 -25.73 3.73 -11.52
N THR A 31 -24.74 3.84 -12.39
CA THR A 31 -24.59 3.06 -13.62
C THR A 31 -23.15 2.55 -13.73
N GLN A 32 -22.93 1.52 -14.55
CA GLN A 32 -21.56 1.04 -14.87
C GLN A 32 -20.67 2.18 -15.38
N THR A 33 -21.20 3.05 -16.25
CA THR A 33 -20.44 4.21 -16.78
C THR A 33 -20.02 5.17 -15.67
N ALA A 34 -20.91 5.45 -14.71
CA ALA A 34 -20.61 6.35 -13.59
C ALA A 34 -19.52 5.75 -12.66
N LEU A 35 -19.60 4.45 -12.39
CA LEU A 35 -18.62 3.74 -11.58
C LEU A 35 -17.23 3.74 -12.22
N LEU A 36 -17.13 3.46 -13.53
CA LEU A 36 -15.88 3.54 -14.27
C LEU A 36 -15.31 4.97 -14.28
N ALA A 37 -16.16 5.96 -14.48
CA ALA A 37 -15.72 7.36 -14.48
C ALA A 37 -15.16 7.77 -13.11
N ASP A 38 -15.73 7.29 -12.02
CA ASP A 38 -15.26 7.58 -10.68
C ASP A 38 -13.93 6.85 -10.36
N LEU A 39 -13.81 5.56 -10.71
CA LEU A 39 -12.55 4.84 -10.63
C LEU A 39 -11.45 5.55 -11.41
N LYS A 40 -11.73 5.91 -12.67
CA LYS A 40 -10.77 6.63 -13.51
C LYS A 40 -10.34 7.95 -12.89
N LYS A 41 -11.28 8.74 -12.38
CA LYS A 41 -10.99 10.02 -11.73
C LYS A 41 -10.05 9.87 -10.54
N GLN A 42 -10.19 8.81 -9.75
CA GLN A 42 -9.32 8.53 -8.62
C GLN A 42 -7.92 8.12 -9.10
N LEU A 43 -7.82 7.28 -10.12
CA LEU A 43 -6.57 6.85 -10.71
C LEU A 43 -5.84 8.01 -11.42
N ASP A 44 -6.56 8.88 -12.14
CA ASP A 44 -5.98 10.07 -12.76
C ASP A 44 -5.36 11.01 -11.70
N LYS A 45 -5.98 11.13 -10.52
CA LYS A 45 -5.38 11.87 -9.38
C LYS A 45 -4.09 11.22 -8.90
N ALA A 46 -4.06 9.90 -8.79
CA ALA A 46 -2.85 9.17 -8.40
C ALA A 46 -1.73 9.30 -9.43
N VAL A 47 -2.05 9.27 -10.73
CA VAL A 47 -1.11 9.50 -11.82
C VAL A 47 -0.53 10.93 -11.75
N ALA A 48 -1.38 11.93 -11.54
CA ALA A 48 -0.92 13.31 -11.38
C ALA A 48 0.00 13.46 -10.16
N GLN A 49 -0.34 12.83 -9.03
CA GLN A 49 0.50 12.80 -7.84
C GLN A 49 1.86 12.11 -8.12
N ALA A 50 1.85 10.96 -8.80
CA ALA A 50 3.06 10.24 -9.17
C ALA A 50 4.02 11.09 -10.03
N GLY A 51 3.48 12.00 -10.83
CA GLY A 51 4.27 12.97 -11.61
C GLY A 51 5.00 14.03 -10.76
N THR A 52 4.63 14.19 -9.49
CA THR A 52 5.26 15.14 -8.55
C THR A 52 6.25 14.48 -7.59
N ASP A 53 6.33 13.16 -7.60
CA ASP A 53 7.19 12.38 -6.70
C ASP A 53 8.36 11.76 -7.48
N PRO A 54 9.62 11.87 -6.99
CA PRO A 54 10.79 11.33 -7.68
C PRO A 54 10.74 9.81 -7.93
N PHE A 55 10.07 9.06 -7.06
CA PHE A 55 9.88 7.62 -7.18
C PHE A 55 8.52 7.25 -7.76
N GLY A 56 7.66 8.26 -7.99
CA GLY A 56 6.35 8.08 -8.58
C GLY A 56 5.29 7.51 -7.66
N PHE A 57 5.36 7.78 -6.36
CA PHE A 57 4.28 7.43 -5.43
C PHE A 57 2.98 8.11 -5.85
N GLY A 58 1.93 7.31 -5.98
CA GLY A 58 0.61 7.78 -6.42
C GLY A 58 -0.26 8.35 -5.30
N PHE A 59 0.28 8.46 -4.10
CA PHE A 59 -0.43 8.95 -2.92
C PHE A 59 0.39 10.08 -2.28
N PRO A 60 -0.22 11.23 -1.95
CA PRO A 60 0.48 12.29 -1.24
C PRO A 60 0.79 11.85 0.19
N TRP A 61 1.96 12.24 0.69
CA TRP A 61 2.38 11.91 2.05
C TRP A 61 1.37 12.42 3.07
N ALA A 62 0.79 11.47 3.77
CA ALA A 62 -0.15 11.71 4.86
C ALA A 62 0.45 11.24 6.20
N MET A 63 -0.40 11.10 7.20
CA MET A 63 0.03 10.71 8.54
C MET A 63 0.31 9.20 8.64
N PHE A 64 -0.44 8.39 7.90
CA PHE A 64 -0.44 6.93 7.99
C PHE A 64 -0.68 6.30 6.62
N ASP A 65 -0.46 4.95 6.52
CA ASP A 65 -1.17 4.12 5.56
C ASP A 65 -0.61 4.19 4.13
N THR A 66 0.63 4.63 3.96
CA THR A 66 1.23 4.74 2.61
C THR A 66 1.31 3.39 1.90
N THR A 67 1.64 2.31 2.61
CA THR A 67 1.76 0.97 2.02
C THR A 67 0.40 0.43 1.57
N SER A 68 -0.62 0.56 2.40
CA SER A 68 -1.98 0.15 2.08
C SER A 68 -2.56 0.94 0.89
N HIS A 69 -2.33 2.26 0.85
CA HIS A 69 -2.69 3.10 -0.30
C HIS A 69 -1.99 2.64 -1.60
N GLY A 70 -0.70 2.35 -1.52
CA GLY A 70 0.06 1.85 -2.66
C GLY A 70 -0.51 0.54 -3.18
N GLY A 71 -0.76 -0.43 -2.29
CA GLY A 71 -1.42 -1.69 -2.63
C GLY A 71 -2.82 -1.49 -3.23
N GLY A 72 -3.61 -0.63 -2.63
CA GLY A 72 -4.94 -0.30 -3.12
C GLY A 72 -4.94 0.35 -4.50
N LEU A 73 -3.98 1.21 -4.80
CA LEU A 73 -3.83 1.80 -6.14
C LEU A 73 -3.46 0.74 -7.20
N VAL A 74 -2.62 -0.24 -6.85
CA VAL A 74 -2.33 -1.39 -7.74
C VAL A 74 -3.60 -2.16 -8.06
N VAL A 75 -4.41 -2.48 -7.03
CA VAL A 75 -5.68 -3.18 -7.20
C VAL A 75 -6.63 -2.38 -8.10
N MET A 76 -6.91 -1.13 -7.76
CA MET A 76 -7.85 -0.29 -8.52
C MET A 76 -7.42 -0.07 -9.98
N ALA A 77 -6.12 0.08 -10.24
CA ALA A 77 -5.57 0.18 -11.59
C ALA A 77 -5.81 -1.10 -12.39
N SER A 78 -5.53 -2.25 -11.78
CA SER A 78 -5.75 -3.57 -12.39
C SER A 78 -7.23 -3.84 -12.65
N GLU A 79 -8.10 -3.49 -11.71
CA GLU A 79 -9.56 -3.59 -11.83
C GLU A 79 -10.08 -2.72 -12.98
N TYR A 80 -9.65 -1.47 -13.06
CA TYR A 80 -10.04 -0.59 -14.15
C TYR A 80 -9.62 -1.12 -15.52
N ASP A 81 -8.35 -1.52 -15.65
CA ASP A 81 -7.82 -2.07 -16.91
C ASP A 81 -8.54 -3.37 -17.29
N ASN A 82 -8.88 -4.22 -16.31
CA ASN A 82 -9.68 -5.42 -16.51
C ASN A 82 -11.09 -5.09 -17.02
N LEU A 83 -11.82 -4.19 -16.36
CA LEU A 83 -13.19 -3.81 -16.72
C LEU A 83 -13.27 -3.17 -18.10
N THR A 84 -12.22 -2.47 -18.51
CA THR A 84 -12.19 -1.75 -19.80
C THR A 84 -11.52 -2.54 -20.93
N GLY A 85 -10.85 -3.65 -20.62
CA GLY A 85 -10.03 -4.40 -21.57
C GLY A 85 -8.82 -3.61 -22.06
N THR A 86 -8.28 -2.70 -21.23
CA THR A 86 -7.14 -1.83 -21.57
C THR A 86 -5.94 -2.10 -20.68
N THR A 87 -4.83 -1.42 -20.95
CA THR A 87 -3.62 -1.39 -20.12
C THR A 87 -3.27 0.05 -19.72
N THR A 88 -4.29 0.88 -19.56
CA THR A 88 -4.14 2.32 -19.34
C THR A 88 -3.32 2.65 -18.10
N PHE A 89 -3.52 1.90 -17.02
CA PHE A 89 -2.84 2.12 -15.74
C PHE A 89 -1.80 1.06 -15.39
N GLN A 90 -1.57 0.05 -16.23
CA GLN A 90 -0.66 -1.08 -15.96
C GLN A 90 0.75 -0.63 -15.57
N ALA A 91 1.33 0.32 -16.28
CA ALA A 91 2.67 0.84 -15.97
C ALA A 91 2.74 1.53 -14.61
N PHE A 92 1.66 2.20 -14.21
CA PHE A 92 1.54 2.81 -12.88
C PHE A 92 1.33 1.77 -11.78
N ALA A 93 0.50 0.76 -12.02
CA ALA A 93 0.33 -0.36 -11.10
C ALA A 93 1.67 -1.04 -10.79
N HIS A 94 2.46 -1.36 -11.82
CA HIS A 94 3.80 -1.93 -11.64
C HIS A 94 4.73 -1.00 -10.86
N ARG A 95 4.69 0.30 -11.11
CA ARG A 95 5.50 1.29 -10.37
C ARG A 95 5.09 1.37 -8.91
N TRP A 96 3.81 1.46 -8.62
CA TRP A 96 3.30 1.53 -7.25
C TRP A 96 3.59 0.25 -6.47
N LEU A 97 3.51 -0.92 -7.11
CA LEU A 97 3.95 -2.16 -6.50
C LEU A 97 5.47 -2.15 -6.24
N ALA A 98 6.26 -1.71 -7.20
CA ALA A 98 7.70 -1.61 -7.04
C ALA A 98 8.10 -0.64 -5.91
N ASN A 99 7.35 0.45 -5.69
CA ASN A 99 7.57 1.34 -4.56
C ASN A 99 7.42 0.61 -3.21
N ILE A 100 6.42 -0.27 -3.08
CA ILE A 100 6.21 -1.09 -1.87
C ILE A 100 7.36 -2.09 -1.69
N LEU A 101 7.87 -2.66 -2.78
CA LEU A 101 8.90 -3.69 -2.78
C LEU A 101 10.34 -3.16 -2.80
N GLY A 102 10.54 -1.87 -2.54
CA GLY A 102 11.87 -1.29 -2.31
C GLY A 102 12.36 -0.31 -3.39
N THR A 103 11.64 -0.09 -4.48
CA THR A 103 11.96 1.00 -5.42
C THR A 103 11.48 2.33 -4.86
N ASN A 104 12.09 2.76 -3.78
CA ASN A 104 11.80 3.97 -3.04
C ASN A 104 13.08 4.62 -2.53
N ALA A 105 12.99 5.80 -1.93
CA ALA A 105 14.16 6.57 -1.49
C ALA A 105 15.03 5.82 -0.48
N TRP A 106 14.43 4.97 0.32
CA TRP A 106 15.10 4.24 1.42
C TRP A 106 15.64 2.88 0.98
N GLY A 107 15.30 2.40 -0.23
CA GLY A 107 15.72 1.09 -0.74
C GLY A 107 15.22 -0.08 0.11
N THR A 108 14.12 0.10 0.86
CA THR A 108 13.56 -0.90 1.75
C THR A 108 12.21 -1.41 1.25
N SER A 109 12.01 -2.72 1.28
CA SER A 109 10.67 -3.28 1.15
C SER A 109 9.81 -2.82 2.33
N LEU A 110 8.55 -2.55 2.08
CA LEU A 110 7.56 -2.24 3.12
C LEU A 110 6.78 -3.50 3.54
N ILE A 111 7.18 -4.64 2.99
CA ILE A 111 6.67 -5.97 3.33
C ILE A 111 7.73 -6.70 4.15
N VAL A 112 7.37 -7.10 5.35
CA VAL A 112 8.28 -7.76 6.28
C VAL A 112 8.78 -9.08 5.71
N GLY A 113 10.10 -9.25 5.69
CA GLY A 113 10.76 -10.46 5.20
C GLY A 113 10.81 -10.61 3.68
N ASP A 114 10.48 -9.56 2.92
CA ASP A 114 10.65 -9.49 1.48
C ASP A 114 11.94 -8.74 1.12
N GLY A 115 12.73 -9.31 0.18
CA GLY A 115 14.01 -8.74 -0.20
C GLY A 115 15.11 -8.85 0.87
N ASN A 116 16.13 -8.00 0.74
CA ASN A 116 17.29 -7.98 1.64
C ASN A 116 17.22 -6.87 2.69
N VAL A 117 16.38 -5.87 2.46
CA VAL A 117 16.17 -4.73 3.38
C VAL A 117 14.67 -4.58 3.57
N PHE A 118 14.23 -4.77 4.79
CA PHE A 118 12.82 -4.69 5.20
C PHE A 118 12.76 -4.23 6.66
N PRO A 119 11.57 -3.88 7.23
CA PRO A 119 11.45 -3.45 8.60
C PRO A 119 11.85 -4.53 9.60
N ASP A 120 12.81 -4.23 10.45
CA ASP A 120 13.25 -5.09 11.56
C ASP A 120 12.71 -4.64 12.91
N CYS A 121 12.51 -3.33 13.08
CA CYS A 121 12.10 -2.70 14.33
C CYS A 121 10.60 -2.40 14.39
N MET A 122 9.79 -3.37 13.99
CA MET A 122 8.33 -3.21 13.96
C MET A 122 7.76 -2.83 15.33
N GLN A 123 6.84 -1.88 15.34
CA GLN A 123 6.02 -1.62 16.53
C GLN A 123 4.94 -2.71 16.68
N HIS A 124 5.39 -3.88 17.13
CA HIS A 124 4.52 -5.04 17.34
C HIS A 124 5.01 -5.84 18.53
N GLN A 125 4.21 -5.92 19.59
CA GLN A 125 4.63 -6.52 20.87
C GLN A 125 5.14 -7.95 20.73
N VAL A 126 4.44 -8.80 19.98
CA VAL A 126 4.83 -10.21 19.86
C VAL A 126 6.21 -10.34 19.21
N THR A 127 6.44 -9.68 18.08
CA THR A 127 7.75 -9.74 17.39
C THR A 127 8.85 -9.13 18.22
N ASN A 128 8.59 -8.03 18.89
CA ASN A 128 9.57 -7.34 19.72
C ASN A 128 9.95 -8.13 20.97
N LEU A 129 8.95 -8.65 21.71
CA LEU A 129 9.20 -9.36 22.98
C LEU A 129 9.69 -10.79 22.79
N VAL A 130 9.36 -11.46 21.71
CA VAL A 130 9.79 -12.83 21.41
C VAL A 130 11.14 -12.88 20.71
N GLY A 131 11.73 -11.72 20.38
CA GLY A 131 13.11 -11.65 19.96
C GLY A 131 13.36 -11.65 18.47
N SER A 132 12.40 -11.22 17.68
CA SER A 132 12.49 -11.18 16.22
C SER A 132 13.07 -9.85 15.67
N LEU A 133 13.95 -9.20 16.42
CA LEU A 133 14.51 -7.89 16.07
C LEU A 133 15.62 -7.93 15.00
N ASN A 134 15.92 -9.09 14.48
CA ASN A 134 16.97 -9.30 13.48
C ASN A 134 16.52 -10.23 12.34
N GLY A 135 15.23 -10.31 12.11
CA GLY A 135 14.64 -11.21 11.13
C GLY A 135 14.63 -12.70 11.55
N SER A 136 15.08 -13.03 12.76
CA SER A 136 14.98 -14.40 13.29
C SER A 136 13.54 -14.73 13.68
N PRO A 137 13.10 -15.99 13.57
CA PRO A 137 11.74 -16.37 13.97
C PRO A 137 11.45 -16.04 15.45
N PRO A 138 10.19 -15.72 15.77
CA PRO A 138 9.08 -15.50 14.86
C PRO A 138 9.08 -14.07 14.29
N ILE A 139 9.04 -13.94 12.98
CA ILE A 139 8.80 -12.67 12.32
C ILE A 139 7.46 -12.72 11.57
N LEU A 140 6.83 -11.57 11.40
CA LEU A 140 5.57 -11.43 10.66
C LEU A 140 5.85 -11.35 9.14
N LYS A 141 6.42 -12.40 8.57
CA LYS A 141 6.69 -12.44 7.12
C LYS A 141 5.42 -12.20 6.31
N GLY A 142 5.50 -11.27 5.36
CA GLY A 142 4.39 -10.88 4.51
C GLY A 142 3.49 -9.81 5.10
N ALA A 143 3.69 -9.39 6.36
CA ALA A 143 2.96 -8.25 6.89
C ALA A 143 3.42 -6.94 6.23
N ALA A 144 2.47 -6.09 5.87
CA ALA A 144 2.76 -4.73 5.44
C ALA A 144 2.83 -3.80 6.65
N VAL A 145 3.83 -2.93 6.67
CA VAL A 145 3.92 -1.85 7.66
C VAL A 145 3.29 -0.58 7.11
N GLU A 146 3.05 0.42 7.97
CA GLU A 146 2.54 1.75 7.58
C GLU A 146 3.30 2.35 6.40
N GLY A 147 4.61 2.28 6.40
CA GLY A 147 5.49 2.82 5.37
C GLY A 147 5.88 4.28 5.59
N PRO A 148 6.54 4.92 4.61
CA PRO A 148 6.94 6.30 4.72
C PRO A 148 5.73 7.23 4.78
N ASN A 149 5.78 8.21 5.70
CA ASN A 149 4.70 9.15 5.95
C ASN A 149 5.24 10.58 6.08
N SER A 150 4.35 11.55 6.30
CA SER A 150 4.75 12.96 6.44
C SER A 150 5.59 13.23 7.71
N PHE A 151 5.62 12.31 8.65
CA PHE A 151 6.44 12.38 9.87
C PHE A 151 6.61 10.98 10.49
N ALA A 152 7.67 10.83 11.30
CA ALA A 152 7.83 9.67 12.18
C ALA A 152 7.24 10.01 13.55
N ALA A 153 6.07 9.47 13.86
CA ALA A 153 5.46 9.63 15.17
C ALA A 153 6.15 8.72 16.18
N LYS A 154 6.47 9.27 17.34
CA LYS A 154 7.03 8.51 18.46
C LYS A 154 5.92 8.17 19.44
N GLY A 155 5.71 6.87 19.65
CA GLY A 155 4.79 6.36 20.65
C GLY A 155 5.50 5.81 21.86
N LEU A 156 4.85 5.84 23.02
CA LEU A 156 5.29 5.06 24.17
C LEU A 156 5.00 3.58 23.89
N VAL A 157 6.06 2.79 23.92
CA VAL A 157 5.99 1.33 23.80
C VAL A 157 6.35 0.70 25.13
N THR A 158 5.34 0.56 25.98
CA THR A 158 5.53 -0.03 27.31
C THR A 158 5.95 -1.50 27.17
N ASN A 159 6.99 -1.88 27.87
CA ASN A 159 7.53 -3.24 27.90
C ASN A 159 8.08 -3.76 26.56
N MET A 160 8.37 -2.91 25.61
CA MET A 160 9.07 -3.30 24.39
C MET A 160 10.59 -3.07 24.54
N VAL A 161 11.36 -3.93 23.88
CA VAL A 161 12.81 -3.80 23.78
C VAL A 161 13.15 -2.68 22.80
N THR A 162 14.16 -1.88 23.14
CA THR A 162 14.66 -0.82 22.24
C THR A 162 15.14 -1.41 20.92
N CYS A 163 14.60 -0.90 19.82
CA CYS A 163 15.00 -1.27 18.48
C CYS A 163 15.01 0.00 17.60
N PRO A 164 16.09 0.30 16.87
CA PRO A 164 17.36 -0.42 16.85
C PRO A 164 18.12 -0.28 18.18
N PRO A 165 18.94 -1.29 18.57
CA PRO A 165 19.60 -1.29 19.89
C PRO A 165 20.54 -0.11 20.12
N ASN A 166 21.16 0.40 19.05
CA ASN A 166 22.09 1.54 19.09
C ASN A 166 21.38 2.90 18.91
N GLY A 167 20.05 2.91 18.69
CA GLY A 167 19.26 4.11 18.46
C GLY A 167 19.56 4.85 17.15
N ILE A 168 20.34 4.26 16.24
CA ILE A 168 20.74 4.91 14.98
C ILE A 168 19.70 4.68 13.92
N ASP A 169 19.14 5.76 13.38
CA ASP A 169 18.27 5.74 12.20
C ASP A 169 19.12 5.79 10.93
N VAL A 170 19.29 4.64 10.29
CA VAL A 170 20.10 4.51 9.05
C VAL A 170 19.38 5.12 7.84
N PHE A 171 18.08 5.35 7.92
CA PHE A 171 17.25 5.88 6.84
C PHE A 171 17.14 7.40 6.86
N ALA A 172 17.51 8.07 7.95
CA ALA A 172 17.35 9.51 8.14
C ALA A 172 17.94 10.35 6.98
N GLN A 173 19.07 9.91 6.41
CA GLN A 173 19.75 10.60 5.31
C GLN A 173 18.94 10.58 3.99
N PHE A 174 17.98 9.70 3.86
CA PHE A 174 17.12 9.56 2.67
C PHE A 174 15.75 10.21 2.84
N ASN A 175 15.47 10.74 4.02
CA ASN A 175 14.23 11.47 4.28
C ASN A 175 14.24 12.78 3.50
N GLY A 176 13.13 13.08 2.82
CA GLY A 176 13.00 14.28 2.01
C GLY A 176 11.68 14.30 1.25
N ASN A 177 11.47 15.32 0.44
CA ASN A 177 10.24 15.49 -0.33
C ASN A 177 8.97 15.34 0.55
N ARG A 178 9.04 15.82 1.80
CA ARG A 178 8.00 15.70 2.84
C ARG A 178 7.71 14.26 3.29
N ALA A 179 8.57 13.32 2.99
CA ALA A 179 8.43 11.93 3.41
C ALA A 179 9.51 11.55 4.42
N VAL A 180 9.09 10.85 5.45
CA VAL A 180 9.93 10.31 6.50
C VAL A 180 9.67 8.83 6.64
N TYR A 181 10.73 8.05 6.68
CA TYR A 181 10.71 6.65 7.08
C TYR A 181 11.73 6.43 8.19
N GLN A 182 11.33 5.73 9.22
CA GLN A 182 12.19 5.39 10.34
C GLN A 182 11.89 3.95 10.78
N ASP A 183 12.88 3.07 10.70
CA ASP A 183 12.77 1.72 11.24
C ASP A 183 13.14 1.74 12.73
N ASN A 184 12.17 2.07 13.55
CA ASN A 184 12.33 2.21 15.00
C ASN A 184 11.03 1.82 15.69
N VAL A 185 11.14 0.97 16.71
CA VAL A 185 10.00 0.46 17.48
C VAL A 185 9.06 1.55 18.02
N GLN A 186 9.53 2.78 18.18
CA GLN A 186 8.71 3.91 18.60
C GLN A 186 7.97 4.60 17.46
N SER A 187 8.34 4.34 16.21
CA SER A 187 7.75 5.01 15.05
C SER A 187 6.57 4.23 14.50
N PHE A 188 5.45 4.23 15.22
CA PHE A 188 4.26 3.51 14.78
C PHE A 188 3.80 3.95 13.39
N SER A 189 3.89 5.23 13.06
CA SER A 189 3.46 5.76 11.76
C SER A 189 4.28 5.27 10.57
N THR A 190 5.39 4.53 10.78
CA THR A 190 6.22 4.00 9.70
C THR A 190 6.40 2.49 9.76
N VAL A 191 6.39 1.89 10.94
CA VAL A 191 6.73 0.46 11.12
C VAL A 191 5.70 -0.35 11.93
N GLU A 192 4.52 0.18 12.18
CA GLU A 192 3.43 -0.62 12.72
C GLU A 192 2.88 -1.54 11.63
N PRO A 193 2.86 -2.87 11.82
CA PRO A 193 2.16 -3.78 10.93
C PRO A 193 0.74 -4.02 11.45
N ALA A 194 -0.23 -4.07 10.53
CA ALA A 194 -1.61 -4.42 10.89
C ALA A 194 -2.24 -5.30 9.81
N ILE A 195 -3.30 -6.01 10.17
CA ILE A 195 -4.03 -6.91 9.26
C ILE A 195 -4.64 -6.12 8.11
N ASP A 196 -5.26 -5.00 8.42
CA ASP A 196 -5.90 -4.10 7.48
C ASP A 196 -4.90 -3.39 6.57
N LEU A 197 -3.74 -2.98 7.08
CA LEU A 197 -2.62 -2.49 6.26
C LEU A 197 -2.15 -3.55 5.26
N THR A 198 -2.10 -4.79 5.69
CA THR A 198 -1.66 -5.92 4.86
C THR A 198 -2.69 -6.31 3.81
N ALA A 199 -3.98 -6.18 4.09
CA ALA A 199 -5.07 -6.76 3.31
C ALA A 199 -5.09 -6.39 1.82
N SER A 200 -4.64 -5.18 1.45
CA SER A 200 -4.54 -4.77 0.05
C SER A 200 -3.39 -5.44 -0.70
N SER A 201 -2.32 -5.84 0.00
CA SER A 201 -1.10 -6.36 -0.62
C SER A 201 -1.29 -7.73 -1.29
N PRO A 202 -1.90 -8.76 -0.66
CA PRO A 202 -2.16 -10.04 -1.32
C PRO A 202 -3.00 -9.90 -2.58
N LEU A 203 -3.98 -8.99 -2.57
CA LEU A 203 -4.83 -8.73 -3.74
C LEU A 203 -4.04 -8.04 -4.85
N ALA A 204 -3.18 -7.08 -4.51
CA ALA A 204 -2.27 -6.42 -5.45
C ALA A 204 -1.32 -7.42 -6.11
N PHE A 205 -0.74 -8.33 -5.33
CA PHE A 205 0.10 -9.41 -5.86
C PHE A 205 -0.68 -10.36 -6.74
N ALA A 206 -1.88 -10.77 -6.34
CA ALA A 206 -2.73 -11.66 -7.13
C ALA A 206 -3.07 -11.06 -8.49
N TRP A 207 -3.48 -9.80 -8.55
CA TRP A 207 -3.72 -9.08 -9.80
C TRP A 207 -2.48 -9.00 -10.69
N THR A 208 -1.32 -8.73 -10.09
CA THR A 208 -0.05 -8.63 -10.82
C THR A 208 0.38 -9.98 -11.40
N ILE A 209 0.22 -11.08 -10.65
CA ILE A 209 0.55 -12.44 -11.09
C ILE A 209 -0.41 -12.93 -12.17
N ALA A 210 -1.69 -12.64 -12.02
CA ALA A 210 -2.69 -13.02 -13.00
C ALA A 210 -2.51 -12.33 -14.36
N GLY A 211 -1.76 -11.22 -14.39
CA GLY A 211 -1.82 -10.27 -15.48
C GLY A 211 -3.18 -9.58 -15.49
N ALA A 212 -3.34 -8.44 -16.14
CA ALA A 212 -4.67 -7.89 -16.40
C ALA A 212 -5.32 -8.72 -17.51
N PRO A 213 -6.21 -9.70 -17.19
CA PRO A 213 -6.83 -10.48 -18.26
C PRO A 213 -7.75 -9.55 -19.04
N ALA A 214 -7.65 -9.62 -20.34
CA ALA A 214 -8.56 -8.92 -21.24
C ALA A 214 -10.00 -9.37 -20.93
N GLY A 215 -10.78 -8.45 -20.39
CA GLY A 215 -12.23 -8.54 -20.29
C GLY A 215 -12.79 -9.76 -19.53
N VAL A 216 -13.26 -9.50 -18.33
CA VAL A 216 -14.29 -10.38 -17.73
C VAL A 216 -15.61 -9.95 -18.38
N PRO A 217 -16.38 -10.89 -18.94
CA PRO A 217 -17.68 -10.62 -19.56
C PRO A 217 -18.68 -10.07 -18.55
#